data_b2baed2dde10353d05e5cf91140ff609
#
_entry.id   b2baed2dde10353d05e5cf91140ff609
#
_cell.length_a   1.000
_cell.length_b   1.000
_cell.length_c   1.000
_cell.angle_alpha   90.00
_cell.angle_beta   90.00
_cell.angle_gamma   90.00
#
_symmetry.space_group_name_H-M   'P 1'
#
loop_
_entity.id
_entity.type
_entity.pdbx_description
1 polymer ?
#
loop_
_entity_poly.entity_id
_entity_poly.type
_entity_poly.pdbx_seq_one_letter_code
_entity_poly.pdbx_strand_id
1 'polypeptide(L)'
;MKYKNEEISEADLYKELGQLTKNKDEWESSISDVAGLLKSESSKIQAKALWMLGEMGLQYPDKIKEWVPAISDFLKSVDPLFRERALNALGRIGRADFSLIKSYWKDLFSFAKDEASNVRLNFIWASENIATNTPDIYDGYMEIFAKLLNDPDDKVRMESPEIFRVVGKRQPELVKPYIELLTKISEIDTNRVVRIHSLGAIKAFQKAAI
;
A
#
# COMPACT_ATOMS: atom_id res chain seq x y z
N MET A 1 -4.53 -2.32 28.57
CA MET A 1 -3.40 -2.62 27.66
C MET A 1 -2.87 -4.00 27.97
N LYS A 2 -3.23 -4.97 27.12
CA LYS A 2 -2.92 -6.40 27.29
C LYS A 2 -1.41 -6.69 27.31
N TYR A 3 -0.60 -5.84 26.66
CA TYR A 3 0.85 -6.06 26.47
C TYR A 3 1.74 -5.23 27.38
N LYS A 4 1.21 -4.52 28.40
CA LYS A 4 2.02 -3.62 29.25
C LYS A 4 2.50 -4.20 30.58
N ASN A 5 2.00 -5.34 31.03
CA ASN A 5 2.18 -5.79 32.42
C ASN A 5 2.89 -7.12 32.62
N GLU A 6 3.39 -7.77 31.58
CA GLU A 6 4.16 -9.02 31.72
C GLU A 6 5.46 -8.91 30.93
N GLU A 7 6.55 -9.45 31.44
CA GLU A 7 7.82 -9.63 30.74
C GLU A 7 7.64 -10.71 29.64
N ILE A 8 6.79 -10.40 28.63
CA ILE A 8 6.60 -11.29 27.47
C ILE A 8 7.86 -11.18 26.61
N SER A 9 8.44 -12.32 26.23
CA SER A 9 9.56 -12.32 25.30
C SER A 9 9.12 -11.78 23.92
N GLU A 10 10.06 -11.18 23.16
CA GLU A 10 9.78 -10.75 21.77
C GLU A 10 9.19 -11.89 20.93
N ALA A 11 9.72 -13.10 21.09
CA ALA A 11 9.29 -14.27 20.33
C ALA A 11 7.83 -14.65 20.65
N ASP A 12 7.44 -14.62 21.92
CA ASP A 12 6.08 -14.94 22.34
C ASP A 12 5.09 -13.84 21.89
N LEU A 13 5.47 -12.58 22.06
CA LEU A 13 4.66 -11.45 21.58
C LEU A 13 4.45 -11.52 20.05
N TYR A 14 5.50 -11.83 19.29
CA TYR A 14 5.39 -11.99 17.84
C TYR A 14 4.46 -13.14 17.45
N LYS A 15 4.51 -14.25 18.21
CA LYS A 15 3.61 -15.40 18.04
C LYS A 15 2.16 -15.03 18.35
N GLU A 16 1.90 -14.30 19.45
CA GLU A 16 0.57 -13.80 19.79
C GLU A 16 -0.01 -12.89 18.70
N LEU A 17 0.80 -11.95 18.18
CA LEU A 17 0.41 -11.11 17.04
C LEU A 17 0.11 -11.97 15.79
N GLY A 18 0.85 -13.07 15.60
CA GLY A 18 0.59 -14.04 14.54
C GLY A 18 -0.76 -14.77 14.70
N GLN A 19 -1.16 -15.08 15.95
CA GLN A 19 -2.47 -15.65 16.25
C GLN A 19 -3.59 -14.64 16.05
N LEU A 20 -3.41 -13.41 16.56
CA LEU A 20 -4.36 -12.32 16.37
C LEU A 20 -4.59 -12.00 14.88
N THR A 21 -3.56 -12.13 14.02
CA THR A 21 -3.70 -11.98 12.58
C THR A 21 -4.75 -12.92 11.98
N LYS A 22 -4.92 -14.11 12.56
CA LYS A 22 -5.88 -15.14 12.10
C LYS A 22 -7.26 -14.98 12.74
N ASN A 23 -7.33 -14.38 13.92
CA ASN A 23 -8.56 -14.21 14.68
C ASN A 23 -9.12 -12.79 14.49
N LYS A 24 -9.81 -12.60 13.35
CA LYS A 24 -10.32 -11.27 12.95
C LYS A 24 -11.43 -10.74 13.86
N ASP A 25 -12.12 -11.60 14.58
CA ASP A 25 -13.20 -11.19 15.49
C ASP A 25 -12.67 -10.41 16.71
N GLU A 26 -11.39 -10.57 17.05
CA GLU A 26 -10.73 -9.81 18.11
C GLU A 26 -10.10 -8.48 17.61
N TRP A 27 -10.09 -8.21 16.32
CA TRP A 27 -9.37 -7.08 15.77
C TRP A 27 -9.86 -5.74 16.32
N GLU A 28 -11.17 -5.51 16.30
CA GLU A 28 -11.73 -4.23 16.74
C GLU A 28 -11.30 -3.86 18.17
N SER A 29 -11.39 -4.83 19.09
CA SER A 29 -11.02 -4.62 20.50
C SER A 29 -9.51 -4.53 20.71
N SER A 30 -8.70 -5.02 19.78
CA SER A 30 -7.23 -5.09 19.89
C SER A 30 -6.51 -3.91 19.22
N ILE A 31 -7.20 -3.02 18.48
CA ILE A 31 -6.57 -1.91 17.75
C ILE A 31 -5.67 -1.06 18.66
N SER A 32 -6.20 -0.63 19.82
CA SER A 32 -5.45 0.23 20.75
C SER A 32 -4.21 -0.48 21.33
N ASP A 33 -4.30 -1.78 21.61
CA ASP A 33 -3.17 -2.56 22.12
C ASP A 33 -2.09 -2.74 21.05
N VAL A 34 -2.49 -3.07 19.81
CA VAL A 34 -1.58 -3.17 18.66
C VAL A 34 -0.94 -1.82 18.35
N ALA A 35 -1.69 -0.71 18.42
CA ALA A 35 -1.15 0.63 18.22
C ALA A 35 -0.15 1.02 19.30
N GLY A 36 -0.33 0.56 20.54
CA GLY A 36 0.66 0.73 21.60
C GLY A 36 2.03 0.13 21.26
N LEU A 37 2.05 -0.92 20.44
CA LEU A 37 3.29 -1.60 20.00
C LEU A 37 4.08 -0.81 18.93
N LEU A 38 3.53 0.27 18.39
CA LEU A 38 4.30 1.22 17.56
C LEU A 38 5.45 1.89 18.33
N LYS A 39 5.43 1.82 19.66
CA LYS A 39 6.48 2.32 20.57
C LYS A 39 7.41 1.22 21.08
N SER A 40 7.32 -0.01 20.57
CA SER A 40 8.19 -1.10 20.96
C SER A 40 9.64 -0.82 20.58
N GLU A 41 10.60 -1.24 21.39
CA GLU A 41 12.03 -1.19 21.04
C GLU A 41 12.40 -2.21 19.96
N SER A 42 11.58 -3.25 19.77
CA SER A 42 11.78 -4.24 18.73
C SER A 42 11.24 -3.76 17.37
N SER A 43 12.13 -3.53 16.42
CA SER A 43 11.78 -3.20 15.02
C SER A 43 10.86 -4.25 14.39
N LYS A 44 11.04 -5.51 14.75
CA LYS A 44 10.21 -6.62 14.27
C LYS A 44 8.77 -6.52 14.76
N ILE A 45 8.57 -6.17 16.02
CA ILE A 45 7.24 -5.95 16.62
C ILE A 45 6.59 -4.69 16.03
N GLN A 46 7.33 -3.58 15.93
CA GLN A 46 6.83 -2.35 15.31
C GLN A 46 6.36 -2.58 13.87
N ALA A 47 7.18 -3.25 13.05
CA ALA A 47 6.84 -3.53 11.66
C ALA A 47 5.61 -4.45 11.54
N LYS A 48 5.47 -5.43 12.44
CA LYS A 48 4.28 -6.30 12.52
C LYS A 48 3.05 -5.50 12.93
N ALA A 49 3.17 -4.61 13.91
CA ALA A 49 2.07 -3.74 14.36
C ALA A 49 1.60 -2.81 13.24
N LEU A 50 2.52 -2.13 12.53
CA LEU A 50 2.18 -1.29 11.38
C LEU A 50 1.36 -2.05 10.32
N TRP A 51 1.83 -3.24 9.95
CA TRP A 51 1.11 -4.07 8.99
C TRP A 51 -0.29 -4.45 9.49
N MET A 52 -0.42 -4.87 10.76
CA MET A 52 -1.70 -5.25 11.36
C MET A 52 -2.67 -4.07 11.43
N LEU A 53 -2.18 -2.87 11.80
CA LEU A 53 -3.02 -1.67 11.85
C LEU A 53 -3.56 -1.29 10.46
N GLY A 54 -2.81 -1.54 9.40
CA GLY A 54 -3.31 -1.40 8.03
C GLY A 54 -4.47 -2.34 7.73
N GLU A 55 -4.32 -3.64 8.07
CA GLU A 55 -5.37 -4.65 7.90
C GLU A 55 -6.63 -4.33 8.74
N MET A 56 -6.41 -3.96 10.01
CA MET A 56 -7.49 -3.57 10.92
C MET A 56 -8.19 -2.29 10.45
N GLY A 57 -7.42 -1.31 9.93
CA GLY A 57 -7.97 -0.05 9.42
C GLY A 57 -8.79 -0.23 8.14
N LEU A 58 -8.49 -1.24 7.31
CA LEU A 58 -9.32 -1.62 6.17
C LEU A 58 -10.71 -2.10 6.64
N GLN A 59 -10.79 -2.78 7.78
CA GLN A 59 -12.03 -3.35 8.29
C GLN A 59 -12.77 -2.42 9.27
N TYR A 60 -12.02 -1.63 10.05
CA TYR A 60 -12.56 -0.76 11.10
C TYR A 60 -12.01 0.68 10.97
N PRO A 61 -12.34 1.42 9.88
CA PRO A 61 -11.78 2.75 9.62
C PRO A 61 -12.06 3.76 10.74
N ASP A 62 -13.25 3.72 11.34
CA ASP A 62 -13.61 4.63 12.44
C ASP A 62 -12.75 4.42 13.70
N LYS A 63 -12.29 3.19 13.94
CA LYS A 63 -11.49 2.82 15.12
C LYS A 63 -10.00 3.11 14.93
N ILE A 64 -9.50 3.07 13.68
CA ILE A 64 -8.10 3.34 13.37
C ILE A 64 -7.79 4.83 13.28
N LYS A 65 -8.79 5.69 13.11
CA LYS A 65 -8.65 7.11 12.82
C LYS A 65 -7.66 7.84 13.72
N GLU A 66 -7.71 7.61 15.02
CA GLU A 66 -6.83 8.27 16.00
C GLU A 66 -5.35 7.88 15.85
N TRP A 67 -5.07 6.72 15.21
CA TRP A 67 -3.72 6.18 15.05
C TRP A 67 -3.07 6.52 13.72
N VAL A 68 -3.84 7.08 12.76
CA VAL A 68 -3.32 7.46 11.44
C VAL A 68 -2.12 8.41 11.51
N PRO A 69 -2.10 9.44 12.37
CA PRO A 69 -0.92 10.29 12.53
C PRO A 69 0.33 9.50 12.97
N ALA A 70 0.19 8.62 13.96
CA ALA A 70 1.31 7.80 14.45
C ALA A 70 1.81 6.81 13.38
N ILE A 71 0.93 6.25 12.55
CA ILE A 71 1.28 5.40 11.41
C ILE A 71 2.03 6.23 10.36
N SER A 72 1.55 7.44 10.05
CA SER A 72 2.15 8.31 9.02
C SER A 72 3.55 8.81 9.40
N ASP A 73 3.87 8.94 10.69
CA ASP A 73 5.20 9.34 11.12
C ASP A 73 6.29 8.34 10.71
N PHE A 74 5.96 7.06 10.53
CA PHE A 74 6.90 6.06 10.02
C PHE A 74 7.28 6.26 8.54
N LEU A 75 6.56 7.07 7.79
CA LEU A 75 6.98 7.50 6.44
C LEU A 75 8.30 8.27 6.45
N LYS A 76 8.65 8.90 7.58
CA LYS A 76 9.89 9.68 7.76
C LYS A 76 11.07 8.83 8.26
N SER A 77 10.86 7.52 8.45
CA SER A 77 11.90 6.64 8.97
C SER A 77 13.10 6.55 8.02
N VAL A 78 14.30 6.50 8.58
CA VAL A 78 15.52 6.18 7.82
C VAL A 78 15.54 4.71 7.36
N ASP A 79 14.90 3.82 8.12
CA ASP A 79 14.77 2.41 7.76
C ASP A 79 13.67 2.21 6.71
N PRO A 80 13.99 1.68 5.51
CA PRO A 80 13.02 1.45 4.45
C PRO A 80 11.92 0.45 4.85
N LEU A 81 12.18 -0.47 5.79
CA LEU A 81 11.17 -1.39 6.29
C LEU A 81 9.98 -0.64 6.88
N PHE A 82 10.22 0.42 7.64
CA PHE A 82 9.14 1.17 8.25
C PHE A 82 8.39 2.03 7.22
N ARG A 83 9.11 2.63 6.25
CA ARG A 83 8.47 3.38 5.16
C ARG A 83 7.54 2.48 4.34
N GLU A 84 8.00 1.28 3.96
CA GLU A 84 7.15 0.32 3.23
C GLU A 84 5.92 -0.11 4.03
N ARG A 85 6.06 -0.37 5.35
CA ARG A 85 4.95 -0.78 6.21
C ARG A 85 3.93 0.34 6.42
N ALA A 86 4.40 1.57 6.57
CA ALA A 86 3.53 2.73 6.68
C ALA A 86 2.75 2.99 5.39
N LEU A 87 3.40 2.91 4.22
CA LEU A 87 2.74 2.99 2.91
C LEU A 87 1.64 1.93 2.77
N ASN A 88 1.96 0.68 3.10
CA ASN A 88 1.01 -0.41 3.04
C ASN A 88 -0.20 -0.17 3.96
N ALA A 89 0.05 0.26 5.20
CA ALA A 89 -1.02 0.54 6.17
C ALA A 89 -1.91 1.70 5.69
N LEU A 90 -1.31 2.83 5.27
CA LEU A 90 -2.06 4.00 4.79
C LEU A 90 -2.85 3.68 3.51
N GLY A 91 -2.31 2.86 2.61
CA GLY A 91 -3.01 2.39 1.42
C GLY A 91 -4.29 1.63 1.76
N ARG A 92 -4.23 0.71 2.73
CA ARG A 92 -5.39 -0.06 3.18
C ARG A 92 -6.43 0.80 3.91
N ILE A 93 -5.98 1.68 4.79
CA ILE A 93 -6.86 2.65 5.48
C ILE A 93 -7.53 3.55 4.44
N GLY A 94 -6.76 4.09 3.49
CA GLY A 94 -7.29 4.96 2.43
C GLY A 94 -8.24 4.25 1.46
N ARG A 95 -8.12 2.92 1.30
CA ARG A 95 -9.11 2.12 0.58
C ARG A 95 -10.43 2.04 1.31
N ALA A 96 -10.43 1.93 2.63
CA ALA A 96 -11.63 1.90 3.45
C ALA A 96 -12.28 3.29 3.53
N ASP A 97 -11.48 4.30 3.87
CA ASP A 97 -11.91 5.69 3.95
C ASP A 97 -10.75 6.64 3.58
N PHE A 98 -10.81 7.19 2.38
CA PHE A 98 -9.80 8.13 1.90
C PHE A 98 -9.70 9.40 2.74
N SER A 99 -10.78 9.84 3.37
CA SER A 99 -10.79 11.06 4.18
C SER A 99 -9.78 11.00 5.34
N LEU A 100 -9.50 9.80 5.87
CA LEU A 100 -8.57 9.58 6.98
C LEU A 100 -7.11 9.83 6.59
N ILE A 101 -6.75 9.62 5.31
CA ILE A 101 -5.37 9.76 4.84
C ILE A 101 -5.18 10.95 3.88
N LYS A 102 -6.24 11.71 3.60
CA LYS A 102 -6.25 12.78 2.61
C LYS A 102 -5.14 13.83 2.83
N SER A 103 -4.84 14.17 4.08
CA SER A 103 -3.77 15.11 4.44
C SER A 103 -2.36 14.60 4.14
N TYR A 104 -2.16 13.30 4.07
CA TYR A 104 -0.87 12.64 3.81
C TYR A 104 -0.73 12.19 2.36
N TRP A 105 -1.83 12.09 1.62
CA TRP A 105 -1.88 11.45 0.31
C TRP A 105 -0.89 12.01 -0.70
N LYS A 106 -0.75 13.34 -0.76
CA LYS A 106 0.19 13.97 -1.70
C LYS A 106 1.66 13.64 -1.40
N ASP A 107 2.00 13.48 -0.13
CA ASP A 107 3.36 13.17 0.30
C ASP A 107 3.77 11.76 -0.12
N LEU A 108 2.79 10.84 -0.31
CA LEU A 108 3.07 9.47 -0.75
C LEU A 108 3.76 9.43 -2.12
N PHE A 109 3.53 10.41 -3.00
CA PHE A 109 4.14 10.42 -4.34
C PHE A 109 5.65 10.62 -4.33
N SER A 110 6.23 11.14 -3.26
CA SER A 110 7.69 11.22 -3.10
C SER A 110 8.35 9.84 -3.09
N PHE A 111 7.65 8.82 -2.60
CA PHE A 111 8.15 7.44 -2.50
C PHE A 111 8.23 6.70 -3.84
N ALA A 112 7.68 7.27 -4.92
CA ALA A 112 7.94 6.78 -6.29
C ALA A 112 9.43 6.86 -6.67
N LYS A 113 10.23 7.65 -5.95
CA LYS A 113 11.67 7.85 -6.17
C LYS A 113 12.51 7.39 -4.99
N ASP A 114 11.94 6.64 -4.04
CA ASP A 114 12.70 6.10 -2.92
C ASP A 114 13.84 5.21 -3.42
N GLU A 115 15.00 5.30 -2.78
CA GLU A 115 16.17 4.47 -3.13
C GLU A 115 15.91 2.98 -2.95
N ALA A 116 15.09 2.59 -1.96
CA ALA A 116 14.72 1.20 -1.73
C ALA A 116 13.58 0.76 -2.65
N SER A 117 13.81 -0.25 -3.48
CA SER A 117 12.81 -0.78 -4.41
C SER A 117 11.54 -1.30 -3.73
N ASN A 118 11.67 -1.90 -2.54
CA ASN A 118 10.50 -2.34 -1.77
C ASN A 118 9.61 -1.17 -1.35
N VAL A 119 10.16 0.01 -1.09
CA VAL A 119 9.38 1.20 -0.77
C VAL A 119 8.64 1.70 -2.01
N ARG A 120 9.30 1.75 -3.19
CA ARG A 120 8.63 2.09 -4.46
C ARG A 120 7.51 1.10 -4.80
N LEU A 121 7.74 -0.20 -4.58
CA LEU A 121 6.72 -1.24 -4.72
C LEU A 121 5.51 -1.01 -3.81
N ASN A 122 5.75 -0.71 -2.53
CA ASN A 122 4.67 -0.47 -1.58
C ASN A 122 3.95 0.86 -1.83
N PHE A 123 4.59 1.85 -2.44
CA PHE A 123 3.92 3.05 -2.96
C PHE A 123 2.89 2.68 -4.05
N ILE A 124 3.23 1.78 -4.98
CA ILE A 124 2.28 1.30 -6.00
C ILE A 124 1.11 0.58 -5.32
N TRP A 125 1.36 -0.36 -4.43
CA TRP A 125 0.31 -1.08 -3.69
C TRP A 125 -0.59 -0.15 -2.88
N ALA A 126 -0.02 0.85 -2.21
CA ALA A 126 -0.81 1.85 -1.49
C ALA A 126 -1.73 2.60 -2.46
N SER A 127 -1.20 3.01 -3.60
CA SER A 127 -1.94 3.73 -4.63
C SER A 127 -3.07 2.88 -5.24
N GLU A 128 -2.84 1.61 -5.52
CA GLU A 128 -3.86 0.67 -5.99
C GLU A 128 -5.00 0.49 -4.99
N ASN A 129 -4.65 0.33 -3.71
CA ASN A 129 -5.64 0.23 -2.66
C ASN A 129 -6.53 1.48 -2.62
N ILE A 130 -5.93 2.66 -2.59
CA ILE A 130 -6.66 3.94 -2.57
C ILE A 130 -7.49 4.11 -3.85
N ALA A 131 -6.90 3.88 -5.03
CA ALA A 131 -7.56 4.01 -6.32
C ALA A 131 -8.76 3.05 -6.50
N THR A 132 -8.81 1.97 -5.73
CA THR A 132 -9.93 1.01 -5.79
C THR A 132 -11.27 1.70 -5.54
N ASN A 133 -11.34 2.69 -4.65
CA ASN A 133 -12.57 3.40 -4.30
C ASN A 133 -12.55 4.89 -4.69
N THR A 134 -11.36 5.46 -4.95
CA THR A 134 -11.18 6.88 -5.31
C THR A 134 -10.25 7.04 -6.52
N PRO A 135 -10.59 6.47 -7.69
CA PRO A 135 -9.70 6.49 -8.86
C PRO A 135 -9.53 7.89 -9.48
N ASP A 136 -10.51 8.76 -9.33
CA ASP A 136 -10.57 10.13 -9.85
C ASP A 136 -9.48 11.05 -9.29
N ILE A 137 -9.03 10.81 -8.05
CA ILE A 137 -7.96 11.63 -7.44
C ILE A 137 -6.60 11.45 -8.13
N TYR A 138 -6.44 10.44 -8.98
CA TYR A 138 -5.19 10.16 -9.71
C TYR A 138 -5.07 10.95 -11.02
N ASP A 139 -6.06 11.80 -11.36
CA ASP A 139 -5.94 12.75 -12.46
C ASP A 139 -4.71 13.66 -12.27
N GLY A 140 -3.88 13.75 -13.31
CA GLY A 140 -2.59 14.46 -13.27
C GLY A 140 -1.43 13.73 -12.58
N TYR A 141 -1.66 12.52 -12.02
CA TYR A 141 -0.61 11.76 -11.32
C TYR A 141 -0.16 10.49 -12.06
N MET A 142 -0.87 10.06 -13.10
CA MET A 142 -0.58 8.80 -13.81
C MET A 142 0.81 8.75 -14.45
N GLU A 143 1.37 9.90 -14.82
CA GLU A 143 2.73 10.00 -15.37
C GLU A 143 3.81 9.49 -14.40
N ILE A 144 3.57 9.60 -13.08
CA ILE A 144 4.50 9.09 -12.06
C ILE A 144 4.60 7.57 -12.16
N PHE A 145 3.45 6.91 -12.34
CA PHE A 145 3.39 5.45 -12.47
C PHE A 145 3.91 4.98 -13.84
N ALA A 146 3.73 5.79 -14.90
CA ALA A 146 4.31 5.49 -16.21
C ALA A 146 5.84 5.40 -16.17
N LYS A 147 6.50 6.21 -15.33
CA LYS A 147 7.95 6.13 -15.11
C LYS A 147 8.36 4.83 -14.40
N LEU A 148 7.54 4.34 -13.45
CA LEU A 148 7.80 3.08 -12.74
C LEU A 148 7.66 1.84 -13.61
N LEU A 149 6.99 1.93 -14.77
CA LEU A 149 6.98 0.86 -15.77
C LEU A 149 8.38 0.54 -16.33
N ASN A 150 9.34 1.46 -16.17
CA ASN A 150 10.74 1.29 -16.58
C ASN A 150 11.69 1.27 -15.35
N ASP A 151 11.19 0.91 -14.17
CA ASP A 151 12.01 0.82 -12.96
C ASP A 151 13.13 -0.23 -13.13
N PRO A 152 14.34 0.00 -12.59
CA PRO A 152 15.42 -0.98 -12.64
C PRO A 152 15.10 -2.28 -11.89
N ASP A 153 14.22 -2.24 -10.88
CA ASP A 153 13.83 -3.42 -10.11
C ASP A 153 12.65 -4.15 -10.77
N ASP A 154 12.80 -5.44 -11.00
CA ASP A 154 11.79 -6.28 -11.65
C ASP A 154 10.47 -6.32 -10.91
N LYS A 155 10.48 -6.31 -9.57
CA LYS A 155 9.25 -6.39 -8.77
C LYS A 155 8.44 -5.10 -8.90
N VAL A 156 9.12 -3.95 -8.95
CA VAL A 156 8.47 -2.65 -9.19
C VAL A 156 7.85 -2.63 -10.58
N ARG A 157 8.59 -3.08 -11.63
CA ARG A 157 8.02 -3.17 -12.99
C ARG A 157 6.85 -4.14 -13.08
N MET A 158 6.91 -5.29 -12.36
CA MET A 158 5.81 -6.26 -12.36
C MET A 158 4.51 -5.67 -11.81
N GLU A 159 4.61 -4.83 -10.78
CA GLU A 159 3.43 -4.26 -10.12
C GLU A 159 2.94 -2.97 -10.81
N SER A 160 3.84 -2.21 -11.44
CA SER A 160 3.51 -0.90 -12.04
C SER A 160 2.31 -0.90 -13.00
N PRO A 161 2.04 -1.94 -13.82
CA PRO A 161 0.84 -1.97 -14.66
C PRO A 161 -0.48 -2.10 -13.88
N GLU A 162 -0.45 -2.57 -12.63
CA GLU A 162 -1.65 -2.83 -11.85
C GLU A 162 -2.42 -1.55 -11.49
N ILE A 163 -1.73 -0.43 -11.21
CA ILE A 163 -2.41 0.85 -10.98
C ILE A 163 -3.21 1.29 -12.22
N PHE A 164 -2.65 1.09 -13.42
CA PHE A 164 -3.38 1.39 -14.67
C PHE A 164 -4.59 0.47 -14.84
N ARG A 165 -4.48 -0.79 -14.40
CA ARG A 165 -5.61 -1.73 -14.39
C ARG A 165 -6.70 -1.30 -13.42
N VAL A 166 -6.33 -0.89 -12.21
CA VAL A 166 -7.29 -0.47 -11.18
C VAL A 166 -7.99 0.82 -11.58
N VAL A 167 -7.24 1.85 -11.97
CA VAL A 167 -7.79 3.15 -12.41
C VAL A 167 -8.59 2.97 -13.70
N GLY A 168 -8.03 2.27 -14.70
CA GLY A 168 -8.63 2.11 -16.02
C GLY A 168 -10.00 1.41 -16.04
N LYS A 169 -10.30 0.61 -15.02
CA LYS A 169 -11.63 -0.03 -14.86
C LYS A 169 -12.76 0.97 -14.61
N ARG A 170 -12.46 2.14 -14.07
CA ARG A 170 -13.46 3.12 -13.63
C ARG A 170 -13.27 4.51 -14.24
N GLN A 171 -12.04 4.84 -14.60
CA GLN A 171 -11.62 6.10 -15.20
C GLN A 171 -10.73 5.82 -16.43
N PRO A 172 -11.28 5.20 -17.49
CA PRO A 172 -10.49 4.80 -18.65
C PRO A 172 -9.78 6.00 -19.31
N GLU A 173 -10.36 7.18 -19.28
CA GLU A 173 -9.75 8.38 -19.86
C GLU A 173 -8.40 8.75 -19.22
N LEU A 174 -8.21 8.47 -17.92
CA LEU A 174 -6.93 8.71 -17.25
C LEU A 174 -5.83 7.75 -17.71
N VAL A 175 -6.22 6.57 -18.20
CA VAL A 175 -5.27 5.52 -18.64
C VAL A 175 -5.05 5.55 -20.15
N LYS A 176 -5.99 6.07 -20.92
CA LYS A 176 -5.93 6.16 -22.38
C LYS A 176 -4.60 6.69 -22.95
N PRO A 177 -3.97 7.76 -22.39
CA PRO A 177 -2.69 8.25 -22.87
C PRO A 177 -1.53 7.25 -22.76
N TYR A 178 -1.65 6.22 -21.92
CA TYR A 178 -0.59 5.27 -21.60
C TYR A 178 -0.76 3.92 -22.29
N ILE A 179 -1.81 3.72 -23.07
CA ILE A 179 -2.11 2.43 -23.70
C ILE A 179 -1.02 2.02 -24.70
N GLU A 180 -0.48 2.95 -25.46
CA GLU A 180 0.61 2.67 -26.39
C GLU A 180 1.87 2.21 -25.63
N LEU A 181 2.22 2.89 -24.52
CA LEU A 181 3.35 2.49 -23.66
C LEU A 181 3.15 1.11 -23.07
N LEU A 182 1.95 0.83 -22.51
CA LEU A 182 1.62 -0.48 -21.95
C LEU A 182 1.67 -1.57 -23.01
N THR A 183 1.23 -1.29 -24.24
CA THR A 183 1.30 -2.22 -25.38
C THR A 183 2.74 -2.55 -25.70
N LYS A 184 3.59 -1.54 -25.86
CA LYS A 184 5.02 -1.74 -26.08
C LYS A 184 5.66 -2.61 -25.00
N ILE A 185 5.41 -2.30 -23.72
CA ILE A 185 5.94 -3.06 -22.58
C ILE A 185 5.44 -4.51 -22.60
N SER A 186 4.17 -4.73 -22.95
CA SER A 186 3.60 -6.07 -23.04
C SER A 186 4.27 -6.97 -24.09
N GLU A 187 4.96 -6.37 -25.06
CA GLU A 187 5.64 -7.07 -26.14
C GLU A 187 7.12 -7.30 -25.83
N ILE A 188 7.80 -6.28 -25.26
CA ILE A 188 9.27 -6.25 -25.22
C ILE A 188 9.92 -6.44 -23.86
N ASP A 189 9.18 -6.28 -22.72
CA ASP A 189 9.82 -6.44 -21.40
C ASP A 189 10.38 -7.86 -21.27
N THR A 190 11.58 -7.97 -20.72
CA THR A 190 12.27 -9.25 -20.51
C THR A 190 11.51 -10.12 -19.48
N ASN A 191 10.84 -9.50 -18.51
CA ASN A 191 10.09 -10.21 -17.49
C ASN A 191 8.68 -10.56 -17.99
N ARG A 192 8.39 -11.86 -18.03
CA ARG A 192 7.08 -12.38 -18.46
C ARG A 192 5.91 -11.84 -17.65
N VAL A 193 6.09 -11.63 -16.34
CA VAL A 193 5.01 -11.15 -15.45
C VAL A 193 4.66 -9.70 -15.79
N VAL A 194 5.67 -8.85 -16.07
CA VAL A 194 5.44 -7.47 -16.53
C VAL A 194 4.57 -7.47 -17.79
N ARG A 195 4.91 -8.34 -18.78
CA ARG A 195 4.12 -8.44 -20.02
C ARG A 195 2.67 -8.85 -19.74
N ILE A 196 2.45 -9.82 -18.85
CA ILE A 196 1.09 -10.31 -18.50
C ILE A 196 0.29 -9.23 -17.81
N HIS A 197 0.88 -8.52 -16.83
CA HIS A 197 0.19 -7.45 -16.10
C HIS A 197 -0.13 -6.26 -17.02
N SER A 198 0.78 -5.89 -17.93
CA SER A 198 0.53 -4.84 -18.94
C SER A 198 -0.65 -5.20 -19.85
N LEU A 199 -0.72 -6.45 -20.35
CA LEU A 199 -1.88 -6.95 -21.09
C LEU A 199 -3.17 -6.92 -20.24
N GLY A 200 -3.06 -7.22 -18.95
CA GLY A 200 -4.18 -7.14 -18.00
C GLY A 200 -4.73 -5.71 -17.86
N ALA A 201 -3.85 -4.71 -17.81
CA ALA A 201 -4.22 -3.31 -17.76
C ALA A 201 -4.92 -2.86 -19.06
N ILE A 202 -4.36 -3.22 -20.23
CA ILE A 202 -4.95 -2.92 -21.55
C ILE A 202 -6.36 -3.53 -21.67
N LYS A 203 -6.53 -4.80 -21.32
CA LYS A 203 -7.84 -5.46 -21.35
C LYS A 203 -8.86 -4.79 -20.43
N ALA A 204 -8.43 -4.36 -19.25
CA ALA A 204 -9.29 -3.65 -18.31
C ALA A 204 -9.77 -2.31 -18.87
N PHE A 205 -8.87 -1.55 -19.49
CA PHE A 205 -9.18 -0.32 -20.21
C PHE A 205 -10.17 -0.57 -21.35
N GLN A 206 -9.89 -1.51 -22.24
CA GLN A 206 -10.73 -1.83 -23.39
C GLN A 206 -12.17 -2.20 -22.98
N LYS A 207 -12.31 -2.97 -21.87
CA LYS A 207 -13.61 -3.35 -21.35
C LYS A 207 -14.40 -2.18 -20.77
N ALA A 208 -13.72 -1.17 -20.22
CA ALA A 208 -14.35 -0.01 -19.60
C ALA A 208 -14.65 1.12 -20.58
N ALA A 209 -13.97 1.15 -21.74
CA ALA A 209 -14.12 2.17 -22.77
C ALA A 209 -15.26 1.89 -23.79
N ILE A 210 -15.97 0.75 -23.61
CA ILE A 210 -17.18 0.36 -24.37
C ILE A 210 -18.41 0.91 -23.66
#